data_693747a12c3c4dd54eb84c428f6c1372
#
_entry.id   693747a12c3c4dd54eb84c428f6c1372
#
_cell.length_a   1.000
_cell.length_b   1.000
_cell.length_c   1.000
_cell.angle_alpha   90.00
_cell.angle_beta   90.00
_cell.angle_gamma   90.00
#
_symmetry.space_group_name_H-M   'P 1'
#
loop_
_entity.id
_entity.type
_entity.pdbx_description
1 polymer ?
#
loop_
_entity_poly.entity_id
_entity_poly.type
_entity_poly.pdbx_seq_one_letter_code
_entity_poly.pdbx_strand_id
1 'polypeptide(L)'
;MPKSLLLPAFLCLASCASTSADRLDPPPSLTSPCAAPARLPERDMTDQEVEVLWGRDRSALRACGSRLDGLANWAILGRNKG
;
A
#
# COMPACT_ATOMS: atom_id res chain seq x y z
N MET A 1 2.98 -28.58 -41.48
CA MET A 1 2.16 -27.36 -41.56
C MET A 1 2.44 -26.47 -40.37
N PRO A 2 2.99 -25.26 -40.58
CA PRO A 2 3.40 -24.41 -39.47
C PRO A 2 2.25 -23.68 -38.76
N LYS A 3 1.03 -23.78 -39.24
CA LYS A 3 -0.12 -23.07 -38.67
C LYS A 3 -0.55 -23.57 -37.31
N SER A 4 -0.23 -24.81 -36.93
CA SER A 4 -0.61 -25.41 -35.66
C SER A 4 0.32 -25.00 -34.51
N LEU A 5 1.46 -24.41 -34.82
CA LEU A 5 2.46 -24.01 -33.79
C LEU A 5 2.12 -22.66 -33.14
N LEU A 6 1.22 -21.88 -33.70
CA LEU A 6 0.84 -20.57 -33.20
C LEU A 6 -0.25 -20.59 -32.10
N LEU A 7 -0.99 -21.68 -32.00
CA LEU A 7 -2.10 -21.84 -31.07
C LEU A 7 -1.70 -21.90 -29.57
N PRO A 8 -0.61 -22.57 -29.17
CA PRO A 8 -0.26 -22.66 -27.74
C PRO A 8 0.15 -21.34 -27.09
N ALA A 9 0.62 -20.38 -27.89
CA ALA A 9 1.05 -19.09 -27.35
C ALA A 9 -0.12 -18.24 -26.81
N PHE A 10 -1.29 -18.35 -27.39
CA PHE A 10 -2.47 -17.62 -26.94
C PHE A 10 -3.06 -18.13 -25.64
N LEU A 11 -2.92 -19.42 -25.38
CA LEU A 11 -3.43 -20.04 -24.17
C LEU A 11 -2.66 -19.59 -22.91
N CYS A 12 -1.37 -19.30 -23.05
CA CYS A 12 -0.55 -18.84 -21.93
C CYS A 12 -0.95 -17.43 -21.45
N LEU A 13 -1.35 -16.55 -22.36
CA LEU A 13 -1.77 -15.19 -22.02
C LEU A 13 -3.11 -15.17 -21.27
N ALA A 14 -4.02 -16.07 -21.60
CA ALA A 14 -5.31 -16.19 -20.93
C ALA A 14 -5.18 -16.65 -19.49
N SER A 15 -4.25 -17.55 -19.16
CA SER A 15 -4.08 -18.02 -17.80
C SER A 15 -3.43 -16.97 -16.88
N CYS A 16 -2.60 -16.07 -17.41
CA CYS A 16 -2.04 -14.97 -16.63
C CYS A 16 -3.10 -13.96 -16.22
N ALA A 17 -4.08 -13.71 -17.06
CA ALA A 17 -5.17 -12.75 -16.79
C ALA A 17 -6.13 -13.27 -15.72
N SER A 18 -6.39 -14.57 -15.67
CA SER A 18 -7.34 -15.15 -14.73
C SER A 18 -6.81 -15.21 -13.27
N THR A 19 -5.48 -15.25 -13.08
CA THR A 19 -4.90 -15.31 -11.74
C THR A 19 -5.07 -14.00 -10.96
N SER A 20 -5.13 -12.86 -11.64
CA SER A 20 -5.26 -11.57 -10.97
C SER A 20 -6.69 -11.29 -10.47
N ALA A 21 -7.69 -11.99 -10.98
CA ALA A 21 -9.07 -11.79 -10.60
C ALA A 21 -9.44 -12.40 -9.24
N ASP A 22 -8.62 -13.31 -8.72
CA ASP A 22 -8.92 -14.04 -7.49
C ASP A 22 -8.32 -13.40 -6.23
N ARG A 23 -7.70 -12.22 -6.35
CA ARG A 23 -7.09 -11.54 -5.21
C ARG A 23 -8.15 -10.88 -4.34
N LEU A 24 -8.06 -11.13 -3.03
CA LEU A 24 -8.91 -10.48 -2.05
C LEU A 24 -8.46 -9.01 -1.90
N ASP A 25 -9.44 -8.14 -1.68
CA ASP A 25 -9.16 -6.74 -1.41
C ASP A 25 -8.57 -6.59 -0.01
N PRO A 26 -7.58 -5.71 0.18
CA PRO A 26 -7.03 -5.48 1.51
C PRO A 26 -8.04 -4.78 2.43
N PRO A 27 -7.91 -4.97 3.75
CA PRO A 27 -8.79 -4.27 4.70
C PRO A 27 -8.66 -2.75 4.55
N PRO A 28 -9.77 -2.00 4.58
CA PRO A 28 -9.71 -0.54 4.45
C PRO A 28 -8.84 0.14 5.52
N SER A 29 -8.76 -0.44 6.71
CA SER A 29 -7.92 0.11 7.78
C SER A 29 -6.43 0.10 7.45
N LEU A 30 -6.00 -0.78 6.55
CA LEU A 30 -4.59 -0.88 6.15
C LEU A 30 -4.27 -0.06 4.90
N THR A 31 -5.29 0.40 4.17
CA THR A 31 -5.11 1.17 2.94
C THR A 31 -5.45 2.65 3.09
N SER A 32 -5.78 3.09 4.31
CA SER A 32 -6.02 4.50 4.57
C SER A 32 -4.76 5.32 4.28
N PRO A 33 -4.90 6.50 3.64
CA PRO A 33 -3.74 7.33 3.36
C PRO A 33 -3.11 7.85 4.65
N CYS A 34 -1.81 8.15 4.57
CA CYS A 34 -1.11 8.77 5.69
C CYS A 34 -1.61 10.20 5.89
N ALA A 35 -1.67 10.64 7.16
CA ALA A 35 -2.02 12.01 7.46
C ALA A 35 -0.96 12.95 6.86
N ALA A 36 -1.41 14.08 6.32
CA ALA A 36 -0.52 15.10 5.77
C ALA A 36 0.31 15.72 6.91
N PRO A 37 1.55 16.18 6.59
CA PRO A 37 2.35 16.89 7.59
C PRO A 37 1.63 18.12 8.12
N ALA A 38 1.90 18.51 9.36
CA ALA A 38 1.33 19.71 9.95
C ALA A 38 1.76 20.94 9.17
N ARG A 39 0.81 21.85 8.93
CA ARG A 39 1.14 23.11 8.28
C ARG A 39 1.78 24.04 9.30
N LEU A 40 2.92 24.60 8.93
CA LEU A 40 3.60 25.58 9.76
C LEU A 40 2.97 26.95 9.54
N PRO A 41 2.75 27.74 10.61
CA PRO A 41 2.25 29.10 10.43
C PRO A 41 3.32 29.99 9.75
N GLU A 42 2.84 31.02 9.02
CA GLU A 42 3.72 31.97 8.33
C GLU A 42 4.14 33.08 9.29
N ARG A 43 4.64 32.71 10.45
CA ARG A 43 5.11 33.63 11.49
C ARG A 43 6.17 32.91 12.32
N ASP A 44 6.88 33.63 13.12
CA ASP A 44 7.82 33.05 14.06
C ASP A 44 7.07 32.13 15.04
N MET A 45 7.68 31.01 15.36
CA MET A 45 7.10 30.02 16.25
C MET A 45 7.91 29.94 17.54
N THR A 46 7.19 29.73 18.63
CA THR A 46 7.85 29.41 19.91
C THR A 46 8.40 27.98 19.87
N ASP A 47 9.38 27.73 20.72
CA ASP A 47 9.93 26.37 20.84
C ASP A 47 8.87 25.34 21.17
N GLN A 48 7.92 25.72 22.04
CA GLN A 48 6.83 24.85 22.43
C GLN A 48 5.91 24.52 21.25
N GLU A 49 5.62 25.49 20.40
CA GLU A 49 4.82 25.27 19.20
C GLU A 49 5.51 24.29 18.25
N VAL A 50 6.82 24.46 18.06
CA VAL A 50 7.62 23.57 17.22
C VAL A 50 7.56 22.14 17.78
N GLU A 51 7.72 21.97 19.07
CA GLU A 51 7.68 20.65 19.70
C GLU A 51 6.31 19.96 19.52
N VAL A 52 5.23 20.71 19.63
CA VAL A 52 3.87 20.17 19.46
C VAL A 52 3.66 19.70 18.01
N LEU A 53 4.04 20.52 17.04
CA LEU A 53 3.85 20.17 15.63
C LEU A 53 4.75 19.01 15.22
N TRP A 54 5.99 19.00 15.71
CA TRP A 54 6.92 17.91 15.45
C TRP A 54 6.43 16.59 16.05
N GLY A 55 5.92 16.64 17.29
CA GLY A 55 5.34 15.47 17.94
C GLY A 55 4.14 14.91 17.18
N ARG A 56 3.29 15.80 16.67
CA ARG A 56 2.15 15.42 15.85
C ARG A 56 2.59 14.71 14.57
N ASP A 57 3.58 15.23 13.89
CA ASP A 57 4.09 14.63 12.65
C ASP A 57 4.75 13.28 12.91
N ARG A 58 5.50 13.15 14.00
CA ARG A 58 6.10 11.88 14.37
C ARG A 58 5.05 10.82 14.69
N SER A 59 4.02 11.22 15.39
CA SER A 59 2.91 10.33 15.73
C SER A 59 2.19 9.84 14.47
N ALA A 60 1.93 10.76 13.54
CA ALA A 60 1.31 10.43 12.26
C ALA A 60 2.18 9.48 11.43
N LEU A 61 3.49 9.69 11.43
CA LEU A 61 4.43 8.84 10.72
C LEU A 61 4.45 7.42 11.30
N ARG A 62 4.43 7.31 12.63
CA ARG A 62 4.37 6.00 13.30
C ARG A 62 3.08 5.26 12.96
N ALA A 63 1.96 5.95 12.96
CA ALA A 63 0.67 5.35 12.60
C ALA A 63 0.67 4.86 11.17
N CYS A 64 1.23 5.65 10.26
CA CYS A 64 1.34 5.28 8.86
C CYS A 64 2.27 4.06 8.67
N GLY A 65 3.39 4.04 9.38
CA GLY A 65 4.32 2.91 9.36
C GLY A 65 3.68 1.62 9.85
N SER A 66 2.89 1.70 10.92
CA SER A 66 2.14 0.55 11.43
C SER A 66 1.17 -0.01 10.42
N ARG A 67 0.46 0.87 9.71
CA ARG A 67 -0.47 0.43 8.66
C ARG A 67 0.26 -0.24 7.52
N LEU A 68 1.41 0.30 7.13
CA LEU A 68 2.22 -0.29 6.08
C LEU A 68 2.70 -1.69 6.47
N ASP A 69 3.18 -1.85 7.70
CA ASP A 69 3.60 -3.15 8.21
C ASP A 69 2.42 -4.13 8.22
N GLY A 70 1.25 -3.68 8.64
CA GLY A 70 0.05 -4.49 8.63
C GLY A 70 -0.34 -4.92 7.22
N LEU A 71 -0.26 -4.00 6.27
CA LEU A 71 -0.56 -4.30 4.87
C LEU A 71 0.44 -5.29 4.28
N ALA A 72 1.72 -5.11 4.58
CA ALA A 72 2.77 -6.03 4.13
C ALA A 72 2.55 -7.43 4.68
N ASN A 73 2.24 -7.54 5.98
CA ASN A 73 1.94 -8.81 6.61
C ASN A 73 0.70 -9.47 6.01
N TRP A 74 -0.34 -8.68 5.79
CA TRP A 74 -1.56 -9.17 5.15
C TRP A 74 -1.26 -9.75 3.76
N ALA A 75 -0.46 -9.05 2.97
CA ALA A 75 -0.10 -9.50 1.62
C ALA A 75 0.71 -10.80 1.64
N ILE A 76 1.64 -10.93 2.58
CA ILE A 76 2.46 -12.14 2.73
C ILE A 76 1.60 -13.33 3.17
N LEU A 77 0.75 -13.13 4.17
CA LEU A 77 -0.13 -14.18 4.68
C LEU A 77 -1.16 -14.61 3.64
N GLY A 78 -1.69 -13.66 2.88
CA GLY A 78 -2.61 -13.95 1.79
C GLY A 78 -1.96 -14.77 0.70
N ARG A 79 -0.70 -14.53 0.42
CA ARG A 79 0.07 -15.30 -0.56
C ARG A 79 0.27 -16.74 -0.11
N ASN A 80 0.54 -16.93 1.19
CA ASN A 80 0.78 -18.25 1.75
C ASN A 80 -0.47 -19.11 1.82
N LYS A 81 -1.63 -18.50 1.90
CA LYS A 81 -2.91 -19.22 1.95
C LYS A 81 -3.41 -19.66 0.57
N GLY A 82 -2.94 -19.00 -0.46
CA GLY A 82 -3.31 -19.33 -1.81
C GLY A 82 -2.44 -20.44 -2.36
#